data_51a49baec02e56668452c1c2916320e6
#
_entry.id   51a49baec02e56668452c1c2916320e6
#
_cell.length_a   1.000
_cell.length_b   1.000
_cell.length_c   1.000
_cell.angle_alpha   90.00
_cell.angle_beta   90.00
_cell.angle_gamma   90.00
#
_symmetry.space_group_name_H-M   'P 1'
#
loop_
_entity.id
_entity.type
_entity.pdbx_description
1 polymer ?
#
loop_
_entity_poly.entity_id
_entity_poly.type
_entity_poly.pdbx_seq_one_letter_code
_entity_poly.pdbx_strand_id
1 'polypeptide(L)'
;MKELLVEVLAMKKNHNMVLGAVFILVGTLVLLSNLGYLNFSWSYIWPMALLIPGIYMHISFFTGLDKNPGILVPGGILTTYGILFYANVILGWGLMNDLWPVFLIGIALGLLELYIFGGQDKALLIPVAILGGLGLIFLTRSEFLLNKKYIAPAFLIIIGIIILSKGRKEKNYEQNTQDKENKIDETEKNIDD
;
A
#
# COMPACT_ATOMS: atom_id res chain seq x y z
N MET A 1 34.98 24.18 -11.10
CA MET A 1 34.64 24.27 -9.65
C MET A 1 33.67 25.38 -9.32
N LYS A 2 33.83 26.62 -9.83
CA LYS A 2 32.89 27.75 -9.59
C LYS A 2 31.52 27.51 -10.24
N GLU A 3 31.43 26.94 -11.44
CA GLU A 3 30.17 26.67 -12.12
C GLU A 3 29.33 25.63 -11.39
N LEU A 4 29.93 24.52 -10.92
CA LEU A 4 29.25 23.52 -10.10
C LEU A 4 28.68 24.10 -8.79
N LEU A 5 29.41 25.03 -8.15
CA LEU A 5 28.94 25.72 -6.95
C LEU A 5 27.71 26.60 -7.25
N VAL A 6 27.72 27.31 -8.38
CA VAL A 6 26.61 28.17 -8.81
C VAL A 6 25.36 27.32 -9.12
N GLU A 7 25.54 26.18 -9.75
CA GLU A 7 24.46 25.25 -10.10
C GLU A 7 23.85 24.62 -8.84
N VAL A 8 24.65 24.16 -7.89
CA VAL A 8 24.19 23.63 -6.59
C VAL A 8 23.47 24.70 -5.77
N LEU A 9 23.95 25.94 -5.76
CA LEU A 9 23.29 27.04 -5.06
C LEU A 9 21.98 27.46 -5.73
N ALA A 10 21.88 27.38 -7.06
CA ALA A 10 20.66 27.66 -7.82
C ALA A 10 19.61 26.56 -7.56
N MET A 11 20.01 25.27 -7.53
CA MET A 11 19.10 24.16 -7.18
C MET A 11 18.60 24.28 -5.74
N LYS A 12 19.44 24.61 -4.79
CA LYS A 12 19.08 24.83 -3.37
C LYS A 12 18.12 26.01 -3.20
N LYS A 13 18.35 27.10 -3.95
CA LYS A 13 17.47 28.29 -3.95
C LYS A 13 16.09 27.98 -4.50
N ASN A 14 16.00 27.21 -5.59
CA ASN A 14 14.71 26.79 -6.17
C ASN A 14 13.90 25.90 -5.21
N HIS A 15 14.58 24.99 -4.50
CA HIS A 15 13.92 24.11 -3.54
C HIS A 15 13.26 24.88 -2.39
N ASN A 16 13.95 25.86 -1.81
CA ASN A 16 13.40 26.72 -0.76
C ASN A 16 12.25 27.60 -1.25
N MET A 17 12.31 28.06 -2.49
CA MET A 17 11.24 28.87 -3.10
C MET A 17 9.98 28.04 -3.36
N VAL A 18 10.15 26.79 -3.83
CA VAL A 18 9.03 25.84 -4.02
C VAL A 18 8.40 25.49 -2.68
N LEU A 19 9.21 25.18 -1.65
CA LEU A 19 8.71 24.92 -0.30
C LEU A 19 7.93 26.12 0.26
N GLY A 20 8.47 27.34 0.13
CA GLY A 20 7.78 28.56 0.56
C GLY A 20 6.45 28.77 -0.15
N ALA A 21 6.41 28.56 -1.46
CA ALA A 21 5.19 28.65 -2.25
C ALA A 21 4.13 27.60 -1.82
N VAL A 22 4.56 26.37 -1.54
CA VAL A 22 3.68 25.31 -1.03
C VAL A 22 3.10 25.69 0.34
N PHE A 23 3.90 26.20 1.28
CA PHE A 23 3.42 26.64 2.59
C PHE A 23 2.43 27.81 2.50
N ILE A 24 2.69 28.78 1.61
CA ILE A 24 1.77 29.90 1.37
C ILE A 24 0.45 29.38 0.79
N LEU A 25 0.51 28.48 -0.17
CA LEU A 25 -0.69 27.90 -0.81
C LEU A 25 -1.52 27.12 0.22
N VAL A 26 -0.88 26.25 1.00
CA VAL A 26 -1.56 25.47 2.04
C VAL A 26 -2.13 26.40 3.10
N GLY A 27 -1.38 27.38 3.58
CA GLY A 27 -1.84 28.36 4.56
C GLY A 27 -3.05 29.17 4.07
N THR A 28 -3.03 29.59 2.80
CA THR A 28 -4.15 30.30 2.18
C THR A 28 -5.40 29.42 2.07
N LEU A 29 -5.25 28.15 1.68
CA LEU A 29 -6.37 27.20 1.61
C LEU A 29 -7.02 26.97 3.00
N VAL A 30 -6.19 26.79 4.04
CA VAL A 30 -6.67 26.65 5.41
C VAL A 30 -7.39 27.91 5.89
N LEU A 31 -6.85 29.09 5.57
CA LEU A 31 -7.48 30.35 5.94
C LEU A 31 -8.84 30.53 5.26
N LEU A 32 -8.93 30.28 3.96
CA LEU A 32 -10.19 30.35 3.19
C LEU A 32 -11.23 29.35 3.69
N SER A 33 -10.80 28.15 4.11
CA SER A 33 -11.68 27.16 4.73
C SER A 33 -12.22 27.64 6.08
N ASN A 34 -11.37 28.21 6.93
CA ASN A 34 -11.78 28.73 8.23
C ASN A 34 -12.70 29.97 8.13
N LEU A 35 -12.56 30.74 7.07
CA LEU A 35 -13.43 31.89 6.78
C LEU A 35 -14.78 31.48 6.16
N GLY A 36 -15.00 30.17 5.91
CA GLY A 36 -16.24 29.64 5.36
C GLY A 36 -16.41 29.81 3.85
N TYR A 37 -15.39 30.32 3.14
CA TYR A 37 -15.41 30.45 1.67
C TYR A 37 -15.27 29.10 0.95
N LEU A 38 -14.69 28.10 1.64
CA LEU A 38 -14.54 26.75 1.11
C LEU A 38 -15.22 25.77 2.09
N ASN A 39 -16.22 25.05 1.61
CA ASN A 39 -16.79 23.90 2.34
C ASN A 39 -15.85 22.68 2.27
N PHE A 40 -14.63 22.90 2.76
CA PHE A 40 -13.54 21.94 2.65
C PHE A 40 -13.31 21.30 4.02
N SER A 41 -13.71 20.05 4.16
CA SER A 41 -13.40 19.30 5.35
C SER A 41 -11.96 18.82 5.31
N TRP A 42 -11.08 19.52 6.00
CA TRP A 42 -9.67 19.16 6.19
C TRP A 42 -9.50 17.70 6.65
N SER A 43 -10.51 17.17 7.34
CA SER A 43 -10.53 15.79 7.82
C SER A 43 -10.35 14.75 6.73
N TYR A 44 -10.82 14.99 5.50
CA TYR A 44 -10.70 14.02 4.41
C TYR A 44 -9.35 14.06 3.68
N ILE A 45 -8.57 15.12 3.86
CA ILE A 45 -7.34 15.31 3.08
C ILE A 45 -6.09 14.90 3.83
N TRP A 46 -6.03 15.18 5.13
CA TRP A 46 -4.82 14.85 5.88
C TRP A 46 -4.43 13.35 5.82
N PRO A 47 -5.35 12.35 5.75
CA PRO A 47 -4.94 10.95 5.57
C PRO A 47 -4.31 10.67 4.21
N MET A 48 -4.63 11.49 3.19
CA MET A 48 -3.99 11.38 1.88
C MET A 48 -2.50 11.72 1.94
N ALA A 49 -2.08 12.56 2.89
CA ALA A 49 -0.66 12.85 3.12
C ALA A 49 0.15 11.61 3.50
N LEU A 50 -0.50 10.56 4.01
CA LEU A 50 0.11 9.25 4.28
C LEU A 50 -0.11 8.30 3.10
N LEU A 51 -1.32 8.27 2.53
CA LEU A 51 -1.66 7.36 1.44
C LEU A 51 -0.86 7.63 0.17
N ILE A 52 -0.74 8.90 -0.24
CA ILE A 52 -0.06 9.26 -1.48
C ILE A 52 1.41 8.82 -1.49
N PRO A 53 2.25 9.16 -0.49
CA PRO A 53 3.63 8.69 -0.48
C PRO A 53 3.71 7.16 -0.28
N GLY A 54 2.82 6.54 0.50
CA GLY A 54 2.79 5.09 0.66
C GLY A 54 2.52 4.37 -0.66
N ILE A 55 1.50 4.77 -1.40
CA ILE A 55 1.17 4.22 -2.72
C ILE A 55 2.28 4.53 -3.73
N TYR A 56 2.84 5.74 -3.71
CA TYR A 56 3.95 6.11 -4.59
C TYR A 56 5.17 5.19 -4.39
N MET A 57 5.51 4.85 -3.14
CA MET A 57 6.61 3.94 -2.84
C MET A 57 6.38 2.55 -3.43
N HIS A 58 5.16 2.01 -3.35
CA HIS A 58 4.80 0.73 -3.98
C HIS A 58 4.88 0.82 -5.52
N ILE A 59 4.28 1.85 -6.11
CA ILE A 59 4.35 2.05 -7.57
C ILE A 59 5.81 2.18 -8.01
N SER A 60 6.63 2.97 -7.31
CA SER A 60 8.04 3.18 -7.63
C SER A 60 8.83 1.86 -7.63
N PHE A 61 8.58 0.99 -6.67
CA PHE A 61 9.21 -0.33 -6.61
C PHE A 61 8.72 -1.25 -7.73
N PHE A 62 7.41 -1.40 -7.91
CA PHE A 62 6.85 -2.34 -8.90
C PHE A 62 7.05 -1.90 -10.36
N THR A 63 7.23 -0.61 -10.62
CA THR A 63 7.60 -0.09 -11.96
C THR A 63 9.10 -0.12 -12.22
N GLY A 64 9.91 -0.46 -11.21
CA GLY A 64 11.37 -0.54 -11.33
C GLY A 64 12.07 0.82 -11.30
N LEU A 65 11.36 1.91 -10.93
CA LEU A 65 11.94 3.22 -10.69
C LEU A 65 12.89 3.20 -9.49
N ASP A 66 12.49 2.50 -8.43
CA ASP A 66 13.35 2.19 -7.29
C ASP A 66 13.43 0.66 -7.13
N LYS A 67 14.65 0.12 -7.19
CA LYS A 67 14.90 -1.32 -7.07
C LYS A 67 15.22 -1.75 -5.63
N ASN A 68 15.28 -0.80 -4.70
CA ASN A 68 15.56 -1.11 -3.30
C ASN A 68 14.29 -1.60 -2.60
N PRO A 69 14.20 -2.90 -2.22
CA PRO A 69 13.01 -3.43 -1.54
C PRO A 69 12.78 -2.81 -0.15
N GLY A 70 13.79 -2.15 0.44
CA GLY A 70 13.65 -1.41 1.70
C GLY A 70 12.60 -0.29 1.66
N ILE A 71 12.28 0.25 0.48
CA ILE A 71 11.25 1.28 0.30
C ILE A 71 9.83 0.74 0.61
N LEU A 72 9.63 -0.58 0.54
CA LEU A 72 8.34 -1.20 0.82
C LEU A 72 7.98 -1.13 2.32
N VAL A 73 8.96 -1.09 3.22
CA VAL A 73 8.69 -0.97 4.66
C VAL A 73 7.93 0.33 4.98
N PRO A 74 8.49 1.52 4.70
CA PRO A 74 7.72 2.75 4.90
C PRO A 74 6.49 2.81 3.99
N GLY A 75 6.54 2.25 2.78
CA GLY A 75 5.40 2.16 1.86
C GLY A 75 4.22 1.43 2.50
N GLY A 76 4.42 0.22 3.01
CA GLY A 76 3.41 -0.61 3.66
C GLY A 76 2.85 0.03 4.93
N ILE A 77 3.73 0.62 5.77
CA ILE A 77 3.32 1.34 6.99
C ILE A 77 2.43 2.54 6.63
N LEU A 78 2.89 3.41 5.74
CA LEU A 78 2.17 4.63 5.36
C LEU A 78 0.83 4.32 4.69
N THR A 79 0.79 3.32 3.81
CA THR A 79 -0.45 2.90 3.15
C THR A 79 -1.44 2.35 4.16
N THR A 80 -1.00 1.45 5.05
CA THR A 80 -1.87 0.86 6.09
C THR A 80 -2.41 1.93 7.03
N TYR A 81 -1.57 2.84 7.51
CA TYR A 81 -1.99 3.92 8.40
C TYR A 81 -2.89 4.93 7.70
N GLY A 82 -2.59 5.26 6.45
CA GLY A 82 -3.43 6.13 5.65
C GLY A 82 -4.84 5.56 5.46
N ILE A 83 -4.96 4.26 5.17
CA ILE A 83 -6.24 3.56 5.07
C ILE A 83 -6.95 3.56 6.42
N LEU A 84 -6.25 3.27 7.52
CA LEU A 84 -6.80 3.27 8.88
C LEU A 84 -7.40 4.64 9.24
N PHE A 85 -6.64 5.70 9.03
CA PHE A 85 -7.11 7.05 9.33
C PHE A 85 -8.26 7.49 8.41
N TYR A 86 -8.20 7.12 7.14
CA TYR A 86 -9.28 7.42 6.20
C TYR A 86 -10.59 6.72 6.61
N ALA A 87 -10.50 5.46 7.05
CA ALA A 87 -11.64 4.73 7.59
C ALA A 87 -12.22 5.42 8.84
N ASN A 88 -11.36 5.89 9.76
CA ASN A 88 -11.82 6.64 10.96
C ASN A 88 -12.49 7.96 10.59
N VAL A 89 -12.03 8.67 9.58
CA VAL A 89 -12.66 9.91 9.11
C VAL A 89 -14.06 9.65 8.54
N ILE A 90 -14.24 8.57 7.80
CA ILE A 90 -15.53 8.23 7.16
C ILE A 90 -16.51 7.60 8.14
N LEU A 91 -16.05 6.65 8.95
CA LEU A 91 -16.91 5.82 9.81
C LEU A 91 -16.99 6.35 11.24
N GLY A 92 -16.17 7.32 11.59
CA GLY A 92 -16.11 7.93 12.92
C GLY A 92 -14.89 7.49 13.74
N TRP A 93 -14.37 8.42 14.54
CA TRP A 93 -13.17 8.20 15.36
C TRP A 93 -13.34 7.19 16.50
N GLY A 94 -14.58 6.78 16.80
CA GLY A 94 -14.86 5.69 17.73
C GLY A 94 -14.20 4.37 17.35
N LEU A 95 -14.00 4.14 16.05
CA LEU A 95 -13.31 2.95 15.52
C LEU A 95 -11.86 2.84 15.99
N MET A 96 -11.19 3.94 16.31
CA MET A 96 -9.79 3.93 16.76
C MET A 96 -9.59 3.14 18.04
N ASN A 97 -10.61 3.11 18.92
CA ASN A 97 -10.57 2.33 20.16
C ASN A 97 -10.39 0.83 19.88
N ASP A 98 -10.94 0.37 18.76
CA ASP A 98 -10.92 -1.04 18.36
C ASP A 98 -9.81 -1.35 17.34
N LEU A 99 -9.53 -0.40 16.44
CA LEU A 99 -8.61 -0.59 15.33
C LEU A 99 -7.16 -0.14 15.62
N TRP A 100 -6.86 0.38 16.82
CA TRP A 100 -5.48 0.72 17.17
C TRP A 100 -4.46 -0.41 16.94
N PRO A 101 -4.82 -1.74 17.04
CA PRO A 101 -3.85 -2.80 16.77
C PRO A 101 -3.40 -2.88 15.31
N VAL A 102 -4.13 -2.21 14.41
CA VAL A 102 -3.73 -2.08 13.00
C VAL A 102 -2.38 -1.36 12.84
N PHE A 103 -1.99 -0.54 13.82
CA PHE A 103 -0.64 0.05 13.82
C PHE A 103 0.46 -1.01 13.90
N LEU A 104 0.29 -2.05 14.72
CA LEU A 104 1.21 -3.17 14.80
C LEU A 104 1.21 -3.99 13.50
N ILE A 105 0.01 -4.21 12.95
CA ILE A 105 -0.16 -4.95 11.70
C ILE A 105 0.49 -4.19 10.53
N GLY A 106 0.38 -2.87 10.47
CA GLY A 106 0.99 -2.06 9.42
C GLY A 106 2.52 -2.18 9.39
N ILE A 107 3.16 -2.20 10.57
CA ILE A 107 4.61 -2.45 10.65
C ILE A 107 4.93 -3.87 10.20
N ALA A 108 4.15 -4.86 10.66
CA ALA A 108 4.33 -6.26 10.27
C ALA A 108 4.17 -6.46 8.76
N LEU A 109 3.22 -5.79 8.12
CA LEU A 109 3.00 -5.82 6.67
C LEU A 109 4.19 -5.24 5.91
N GLY A 110 4.69 -4.05 6.30
CA GLY A 110 5.86 -3.46 5.66
C GLY A 110 7.11 -4.35 5.77
N LEU A 111 7.35 -4.97 6.93
CA LEU A 111 8.44 -5.93 7.10
C LEU A 111 8.21 -7.22 6.32
N LEU A 112 6.97 -7.68 6.19
CA LEU A 112 6.61 -8.84 5.39
C LEU A 112 6.84 -8.59 3.90
N GLU A 113 6.50 -7.41 3.40
CA GLU A 113 6.81 -7.01 2.03
C GLU A 113 8.31 -7.01 1.78
N LEU A 114 9.10 -6.44 2.71
CA LEU A 114 10.56 -6.50 2.63
C LEU A 114 11.07 -7.94 2.61
N TYR A 115 10.50 -8.84 3.43
CA TYR A 115 10.86 -10.26 3.41
C TYR A 115 10.58 -10.90 2.05
N ILE A 116 9.40 -10.65 1.47
CA ILE A 116 8.98 -11.28 0.21
C ILE A 116 9.82 -10.80 -0.97
N PHE A 117 10.10 -9.50 -1.05
CA PHE A 117 10.75 -8.86 -2.18
C PHE A 117 12.24 -8.54 -1.96
N GLY A 118 12.73 -8.61 -0.72
CA GLY A 118 14.09 -8.21 -0.31
C GLY A 118 15.10 -9.34 -0.12
N GLY A 119 14.87 -10.52 -0.73
CA GLY A 119 15.83 -11.63 -0.66
C GLY A 119 15.55 -12.66 0.43
N GLN A 120 14.38 -12.62 1.06
CA GLN A 120 13.85 -13.64 1.98
C GLN A 120 14.70 -13.86 3.25
N ASP A 121 15.24 -12.79 3.83
CA ASP A 121 15.94 -12.87 5.09
C ASP A 121 14.99 -13.33 6.21
N LYS A 122 15.21 -14.56 6.69
CA LYS A 122 14.39 -15.19 7.74
C LYS A 122 14.39 -14.44 9.06
N ALA A 123 15.40 -13.60 9.32
CA ALA A 123 15.45 -12.76 10.52
C ALA A 123 14.26 -11.78 10.59
N LEU A 124 13.75 -11.33 9.44
CA LEU A 124 12.59 -10.44 9.37
C LEU A 124 11.28 -11.12 9.80
N LEU A 125 11.19 -12.45 9.71
CA LEU A 125 9.98 -13.18 10.11
C LEU A 125 9.73 -13.12 11.62
N ILE A 126 10.78 -12.95 12.44
CA ILE A 126 10.64 -12.85 13.89
C ILE A 126 9.82 -11.61 14.27
N PRO A 127 10.22 -10.38 13.90
CA PRO A 127 9.41 -9.20 14.20
C PRO A 127 8.05 -9.19 13.49
N VAL A 128 7.95 -9.75 12.27
CA VAL A 128 6.66 -9.92 11.58
C VAL A 128 5.70 -10.79 12.38
N ALA A 129 6.16 -11.94 12.87
CA ALA A 129 5.34 -12.86 13.66
C ALA A 129 4.93 -12.25 15.00
N ILE A 130 5.82 -11.53 15.67
CA ILE A 130 5.54 -10.89 16.96
C ILE A 130 4.53 -9.74 16.77
N LEU A 131 4.83 -8.80 15.90
CA LEU A 131 3.98 -7.62 15.70
C LEU A 131 2.63 -7.99 15.05
N GLY A 132 2.67 -8.84 14.03
CA GLY A 132 1.46 -9.32 13.37
C GLY A 132 0.61 -10.18 14.31
N GLY A 133 1.24 -11.09 15.07
CA GLY A 133 0.56 -11.92 16.06
C GLY A 133 -0.07 -11.11 17.18
N LEU A 134 0.67 -10.17 17.79
CA LEU A 134 0.12 -9.25 18.79
C LEU A 134 -1.02 -8.40 18.22
N GLY A 135 -0.81 -7.82 17.04
CA GLY A 135 -1.82 -7.03 16.36
C GLY A 135 -3.12 -7.83 16.14
N LEU A 136 -3.03 -9.06 15.66
CA LEU A 136 -4.17 -9.95 15.49
C LEU A 136 -4.84 -10.32 16.82
N ILE A 137 -4.07 -10.67 17.85
CA ILE A 137 -4.61 -11.01 19.18
C ILE A 137 -5.38 -9.82 19.77
N PHE A 138 -4.83 -8.61 19.68
CA PHE A 138 -5.54 -7.43 20.19
C PHE A 138 -6.75 -7.07 19.33
N LEU A 139 -6.68 -7.26 18.03
CA LEU A 139 -7.79 -7.02 17.13
C LEU A 139 -8.97 -7.99 17.39
N THR A 140 -8.69 -9.25 17.75
CA THR A 140 -9.76 -10.22 18.09
C THR A 140 -10.46 -9.91 19.40
N ARG A 141 -9.85 -9.12 20.30
CA ARG A 141 -10.47 -8.67 21.55
C ARG A 141 -11.33 -7.42 21.37
N SER A 142 -11.23 -6.74 20.24
CA SER A 142 -12.02 -5.55 19.95
C SER A 142 -13.48 -5.93 19.66
N GLU A 143 -14.42 -5.15 20.14
CA GLU A 143 -15.86 -5.32 19.86
C GLU A 143 -16.17 -5.22 18.36
N PHE A 144 -15.28 -4.58 17.60
CA PHE A 144 -15.38 -4.44 16.16
C PHE A 144 -15.37 -5.78 15.43
N LEU A 145 -14.46 -6.71 15.82
CA LEU A 145 -14.39 -8.05 15.22
C LEU A 145 -15.49 -8.99 15.77
N LEU A 146 -15.93 -8.79 17.01
CA LEU A 146 -17.04 -9.58 17.58
C LEU A 146 -18.38 -9.15 17.03
N ASN A 147 -18.46 -7.99 16.39
CA ASN A 147 -19.68 -7.52 15.76
C ASN A 147 -19.88 -8.25 14.42
N LYS A 148 -20.75 -9.30 14.44
CA LYS A 148 -21.11 -10.15 13.28
C LYS A 148 -21.50 -9.37 12.01
N LYS A 149 -21.87 -8.11 12.15
CA LYS A 149 -22.28 -7.22 11.05
C LYS A 149 -21.14 -6.93 10.05
N TYR A 150 -19.88 -6.91 10.52
CA TYR A 150 -18.74 -6.55 9.67
C TYR A 150 -17.87 -7.76 9.27
N ILE A 151 -17.80 -8.79 10.12
CA ILE A 151 -16.98 -9.98 9.87
C ILE A 151 -17.51 -10.79 8.69
N ALA A 152 -18.82 -11.04 8.66
CA ALA A 152 -19.43 -11.88 7.62
C ALA A 152 -19.22 -11.32 6.20
N PRO A 153 -19.45 -10.00 5.91
CA PRO A 153 -19.19 -9.47 4.58
C PRO A 153 -17.69 -9.40 4.26
N ALA A 154 -16.81 -9.07 5.23
CA ALA A 154 -15.38 -9.07 4.99
C ALA A 154 -14.81 -10.44 4.66
N PHE A 155 -15.28 -11.49 5.36
CA PHE A 155 -14.89 -12.87 5.11
C PHE A 155 -15.37 -13.35 3.73
N LEU A 156 -16.59 -12.99 3.32
CA LEU A 156 -17.12 -13.29 1.98
C LEU A 156 -16.29 -12.61 0.87
N ILE A 157 -15.86 -11.37 1.07
CA ILE A 157 -15.01 -10.67 0.11
C ILE A 157 -13.66 -11.38 -0.04
N ILE A 158 -13.02 -11.76 1.07
CA ILE A 158 -11.74 -12.48 1.06
C ILE A 158 -11.88 -13.83 0.35
N ILE A 159 -12.92 -14.59 0.65
CA ILE A 159 -13.21 -15.87 -0.02
C ILE A 159 -13.44 -15.62 -1.53
N GLY A 160 -14.19 -14.60 -1.90
CA GLY A 160 -14.43 -14.24 -3.29
C GLY A 160 -13.12 -13.93 -4.04
N ILE A 161 -12.21 -13.18 -3.44
CA ILE A 161 -10.89 -12.88 -4.01
C ILE A 161 -10.04 -14.15 -4.17
N ILE A 162 -10.04 -15.04 -3.17
CA ILE A 162 -9.31 -16.31 -3.22
C ILE A 162 -9.84 -17.21 -4.35
N ILE A 163 -11.16 -17.33 -4.49
CA ILE A 163 -11.79 -18.13 -5.56
C ILE A 163 -11.46 -17.54 -6.93
N LEU A 164 -11.56 -16.24 -7.11
CA LEU A 164 -11.21 -15.55 -8.36
C LEU A 164 -9.74 -15.73 -8.73
N SER A 165 -8.85 -15.69 -7.75
CA SER A 165 -7.40 -15.88 -7.98
C SER A 165 -7.07 -17.32 -8.38
N LYS A 166 -7.79 -18.32 -7.84
CA LYS A 166 -7.61 -19.74 -8.16
C LYS A 166 -8.12 -20.09 -9.55
N GLY A 167 -9.30 -19.58 -9.93
CA GLY A 167 -9.89 -19.84 -11.25
C GLY A 167 -9.06 -19.24 -12.41
N ARG A 168 -8.28 -18.20 -12.14
CA ARG A 168 -7.34 -17.63 -13.12
C ARG A 168 -6.13 -18.54 -13.40
N LYS A 169 -5.67 -19.28 -12.40
CA LYS A 169 -4.55 -20.21 -12.54
C LYS A 169 -4.95 -21.46 -13.34
N GLU A 170 -6.12 -22.01 -13.11
CA GLU A 170 -6.60 -23.19 -13.84
C GLU A 170 -6.75 -22.91 -15.34
N LYS A 171 -7.35 -21.81 -15.74
CA LYS A 171 -7.47 -21.44 -17.17
C LYS A 171 -6.11 -21.29 -17.87
N ASN A 172 -5.10 -20.75 -17.18
CA ASN A 172 -3.77 -20.62 -17.76
C ASN A 172 -3.05 -21.98 -17.91
N TYR A 173 -3.34 -22.96 -17.04
CA TYR A 173 -2.80 -24.31 -17.17
C TYR A 173 -3.45 -25.06 -18.33
N GLU A 174 -4.78 -25.00 -18.49
CA GLU A 174 -5.49 -25.64 -19.61
C GLU A 174 -5.05 -25.07 -20.96
N GLN A 175 -4.94 -23.75 -21.11
CA GLN A 175 -4.46 -23.10 -22.30
C GLN A 175 -3.01 -23.51 -22.67
N ASN A 176 -2.14 -23.56 -21.67
CA ASN A 176 -0.74 -23.94 -21.89
C ASN A 176 -0.57 -25.44 -22.25
N THR A 177 -1.49 -26.28 -21.83
CA THR A 177 -1.52 -27.71 -22.17
C THR A 177 -2.03 -27.92 -23.59
N GLN A 178 -3.10 -27.23 -23.98
CA GLN A 178 -3.62 -27.27 -25.36
C GLN A 178 -2.64 -26.72 -26.38
N ASP A 179 -1.93 -25.62 -26.06
CA ASP A 179 -0.87 -25.07 -26.93
C ASP A 179 0.32 -26.03 -27.11
N LYS A 180 0.62 -26.85 -26.11
CA LYS A 180 1.65 -27.88 -26.20
C LYS A 180 1.22 -29.09 -27.06
N GLU A 181 0.00 -29.55 -26.87
CA GLU A 181 -0.56 -30.65 -27.69
C GLU A 181 -0.64 -30.26 -29.17
N ASN A 182 -1.14 -29.07 -29.49
CA ASN A 182 -1.19 -28.59 -30.88
C ASN A 182 0.20 -28.47 -31.52
N LYS A 183 1.22 -28.06 -30.75
CA LYS A 183 2.60 -28.00 -31.26
C LYS A 183 3.21 -29.38 -31.51
N ILE A 184 2.83 -30.38 -30.71
CA ILE A 184 3.31 -31.76 -30.90
C ILE A 184 2.69 -32.35 -32.18
N ASP A 185 1.37 -32.18 -32.36
CA ASP A 185 0.64 -32.63 -33.57
C ASP A 185 1.18 -31.98 -34.85
N GLU A 186 1.48 -30.68 -34.82
CA GLU A 186 2.12 -30.00 -35.98
C GLU A 186 3.52 -30.50 -36.26
N THR A 187 4.27 -30.90 -35.25
CA THR A 187 5.62 -31.41 -35.40
C THR A 187 5.64 -32.84 -35.97
N GLU A 188 4.73 -33.71 -35.52
CA GLU A 188 4.56 -35.07 -36.05
C GLU A 188 4.14 -35.05 -37.54
N LYS A 189 3.19 -34.16 -37.87
CA LYS A 189 2.73 -34.03 -39.25
C LYS A 189 3.81 -33.57 -40.26
N ASN A 190 4.76 -32.75 -39.80
CA ASN A 190 5.88 -32.28 -40.59
C ASN A 190 7.04 -33.31 -40.73
N ILE A 191 7.00 -34.43 -40.02
CA ILE A 191 8.00 -35.50 -40.07
C ILE A 191 7.57 -36.62 -41.05
N ASP A 192 6.24 -36.76 -41.26
CA ASP A 192 5.65 -37.81 -42.09
C ASP A 192 5.47 -37.37 -43.58
N ASP A 193 5.72 -36.10 -43.92
CA ASP A 193 5.79 -35.55 -45.29
C ASP A 193 7.25 -35.42 -45.76
#